data_858e59bdf3a095d7a4a82777b0887273
#
_entry.id   858e59bdf3a095d7a4a82777b0887273
#
_cell.length_a   1.000
_cell.length_b   1.000
_cell.length_c   1.000
_cell.angle_alpha   90.00
_cell.angle_beta   90.00
_cell.angle_gamma   90.00
#
_symmetry.space_group_name_H-M   'P 1'
#
loop_
_entity.id
_entity.type
_entity.pdbx_description
1 polymer ?
#
loop_
_entity_poly.entity_id
_entity_poly.type
_entity_poly.pdbx_seq_one_letter_code
_entity_poly.pdbx_strand_id
1 'polypeptide(L)'
;MITPGNTLESFAAAVEAGVDTIELDVLWLQDAQLPLEERAPLVVAHDWADAERRTPLTLTEALDAFLEPPLDGVEIDLDIKLPGREEELVNALRERGLTERAMVSTMELYSLGRVLQLAPELRRGWTYPKVTKDWNSTPWAKPLLPAALMTMRYRLPGLAAQQLPRLGVEAMWVYHPLVSARLARICKLAKVELIAWTVDDEARMRKLVAAGVDGLCSNDPRLFARL
;
A
#
# COMPACT_ATOMS: atom_id res chain seq x y z
N MET A 1 4.98 -6.47 15.42
CA MET A 1 3.65 -6.95 14.97
C MET A 1 2.97 -7.59 16.16
N ILE A 2 1.74 -7.22 16.47
CA ILE A 2 1.00 -7.74 17.64
C ILE A 2 0.20 -8.98 17.24
N THR A 3 -0.35 -8.93 16.02
CA THR A 3 -1.12 -10.00 15.37
C THR A 3 -0.61 -10.13 13.94
N PRO A 4 -0.74 -11.30 13.30
CA PRO A 4 -0.46 -11.42 11.86
C PRO A 4 -1.27 -10.38 11.09
N GLY A 5 -0.64 -9.63 10.19
CA GLY A 5 -1.30 -8.68 9.30
C GLY A 5 -2.34 -9.37 8.39
N ASN A 6 -3.19 -8.58 7.75
CA ASN A 6 -4.20 -9.09 6.82
C ASN A 6 -5.18 -10.10 7.46
N THR A 7 -5.59 -9.84 8.71
CA THR A 7 -6.59 -10.63 9.48
C THR A 7 -7.60 -9.71 10.15
N LEU A 8 -8.80 -10.22 10.44
CA LEU A 8 -9.82 -9.44 11.14
C LEU A 8 -9.34 -8.98 12.53
N GLU A 9 -8.56 -9.81 13.23
CA GLU A 9 -7.96 -9.44 14.51
C GLU A 9 -6.98 -8.28 14.37
N SER A 10 -6.17 -8.25 13.29
CA SER A 10 -5.24 -7.15 13.05
C SER A 10 -5.96 -5.85 12.69
N PHE A 11 -7.05 -5.93 11.96
CA PHE A 11 -7.88 -4.77 11.63
C PHE A 11 -8.53 -4.17 12.89
N ALA A 12 -9.13 -5.01 13.74
CA ALA A 12 -9.70 -4.55 15.00
C ALA A 12 -8.65 -3.91 15.92
N ALA A 13 -7.46 -4.53 16.04
CA ALA A 13 -6.36 -3.98 16.84
C ALA A 13 -5.83 -2.66 16.29
N ALA A 14 -5.84 -2.47 14.97
CA ALA A 14 -5.47 -1.21 14.35
C ALA A 14 -6.46 -0.08 14.66
N VAL A 15 -7.77 -0.37 14.61
CA VAL A 15 -8.82 0.59 15.01
C VAL A 15 -8.69 0.98 16.49
N GLU A 16 -8.48 0.00 17.38
CA GLU A 16 -8.25 0.28 18.81
C GLU A 16 -7.04 1.20 19.05
N ALA A 17 -6.03 1.12 18.17
CA ALA A 17 -4.87 2.00 18.21
C ALA A 17 -5.13 3.38 17.59
N GLY A 18 -6.29 3.63 16.99
CA GLY A 18 -6.72 4.92 16.45
C GLY A 18 -6.11 5.26 15.10
N VAL A 19 -5.96 4.28 14.20
CA VAL A 19 -5.49 4.54 12.83
C VAL A 19 -6.61 5.12 11.95
N ASP A 20 -6.22 5.92 10.98
CA ASP A 20 -7.13 6.50 9.99
C ASP A 20 -7.39 5.56 8.82
N THR A 21 -6.39 4.75 8.46
CA THR A 21 -6.40 3.88 7.27
C THR A 21 -5.82 2.51 7.62
N ILE A 22 -6.41 1.45 7.09
CA ILE A 22 -5.86 0.09 7.14
C ILE A 22 -5.46 -0.33 5.73
N GLU A 23 -4.20 -0.75 5.59
CA GLU A 23 -3.68 -1.28 4.34
C GLU A 23 -3.84 -2.81 4.30
N LEU A 24 -4.30 -3.31 3.14
CA LEU A 24 -4.51 -4.71 2.85
C LEU A 24 -3.72 -5.09 1.59
N ASP A 25 -2.88 -6.11 1.72
CA ASP A 25 -2.18 -6.69 0.57
C ASP A 25 -3.11 -7.61 -0.22
N VAL A 26 -3.36 -7.29 -1.49
CA VAL A 26 -4.27 -8.07 -2.34
C VAL A 26 -3.50 -8.90 -3.35
N LEU A 27 -3.72 -10.21 -3.30
CA LEU A 27 -3.10 -11.20 -4.15
C LEU A 27 -4.15 -11.98 -4.96
N TRP A 28 -3.74 -12.49 -6.12
CA TRP A 28 -4.53 -13.42 -6.92
C TRP A 28 -3.67 -14.37 -7.73
N LEU A 29 -4.20 -15.53 -8.08
CA LEU A 29 -3.58 -16.41 -9.05
C LEU A 29 -3.59 -15.74 -10.43
N GLN A 30 -2.61 -16.07 -11.26
CA GLN A 30 -2.55 -15.57 -12.64
C GLN A 30 -3.47 -16.42 -13.55
N ASP A 31 -4.75 -16.38 -13.26
CA ASP A 31 -5.83 -17.11 -13.90
C ASP A 31 -6.85 -16.19 -14.62
N ALA A 32 -6.44 -14.93 -14.87
CA ALA A 32 -7.28 -13.92 -15.53
C ALA A 32 -7.77 -14.32 -16.94
N GLN A 33 -7.13 -15.28 -17.58
CA GLN A 33 -7.52 -15.86 -18.86
C GLN A 33 -8.70 -16.85 -18.74
N LEU A 34 -9.00 -17.33 -17.53
CA LEU A 34 -10.15 -18.22 -17.30
C LEU A 34 -11.46 -17.43 -17.25
N PRO A 35 -12.60 -18.06 -17.51
CA PRO A 35 -13.91 -17.51 -17.18
C PRO A 35 -13.98 -17.10 -15.70
N LEU A 36 -14.75 -16.06 -15.39
CA LEU A 36 -14.81 -15.49 -14.03
C LEU A 36 -15.19 -16.54 -12.97
N GLU A 37 -16.13 -17.42 -13.31
CA GLU A 37 -16.62 -18.50 -12.45
C GLU A 37 -15.59 -19.60 -12.16
N GLU A 38 -14.52 -19.67 -12.95
CA GLU A 38 -13.44 -20.66 -12.80
C GLU A 38 -12.21 -20.08 -12.07
N ARG A 39 -12.21 -18.77 -11.82
CA ARG A 39 -11.07 -18.11 -11.16
C ARG A 39 -11.08 -18.34 -9.66
N ALA A 40 -9.89 -18.54 -9.10
CA ALA A 40 -9.72 -18.50 -7.66
C ALA A 40 -10.09 -17.11 -7.11
N PRO A 41 -10.63 -16.99 -5.88
CA PRO A 41 -10.95 -15.70 -5.28
C PRO A 41 -9.68 -14.83 -5.11
N LEU A 42 -9.86 -13.52 -5.13
CA LEU A 42 -8.85 -12.59 -4.66
C LEU A 42 -8.67 -12.78 -3.16
N VAL A 43 -7.43 -12.81 -2.67
CA VAL A 43 -7.14 -13.08 -1.26
C VAL A 43 -6.33 -11.94 -0.63
N VAL A 44 -6.44 -11.81 0.69
CA VAL A 44 -5.74 -10.78 1.46
C VAL A 44 -4.62 -11.45 2.24
N ALA A 45 -3.37 -11.26 1.77
CA ALA A 45 -2.16 -11.81 2.37
C ALA A 45 -0.92 -11.04 1.90
N HIS A 46 0.10 -10.95 2.75
CA HIS A 46 1.32 -10.21 2.45
C HIS A 46 2.08 -10.77 1.22
N ASP A 47 2.13 -12.08 1.10
CA ASP A 47 2.72 -12.81 -0.03
C ASP A 47 2.16 -14.22 -0.11
N TRP A 48 2.55 -14.99 -1.13
CA TRP A 48 2.09 -16.38 -1.30
C TRP A 48 2.56 -17.29 -0.17
N ALA A 49 3.73 -17.06 0.40
CA ALA A 49 4.20 -17.86 1.53
C ALA A 49 3.37 -17.60 2.80
N ASP A 50 2.82 -16.40 2.97
CA ASP A 50 1.84 -16.09 4.01
C ASP A 50 0.49 -16.76 3.73
N ALA A 51 0.00 -16.67 2.50
CA ALA A 51 -1.26 -17.30 2.08
C ALA A 51 -1.24 -18.81 2.24
N GLU A 52 -0.11 -19.48 1.98
CA GLU A 52 0.05 -20.92 2.13
C GLU A 52 0.12 -21.39 3.60
N ARG A 53 0.58 -20.52 4.51
CA ARG A 53 0.70 -20.86 5.95
C ARG A 53 -0.61 -20.80 6.72
N ARG A 54 -1.62 -20.15 6.18
CA ARG A 54 -2.94 -19.96 6.81
C ARG A 54 -4.02 -20.00 5.73
N THR A 55 -5.27 -20.06 6.12
CA THR A 55 -6.37 -19.77 5.21
C THR A 55 -6.52 -18.25 5.17
N PRO A 56 -6.13 -17.57 4.08
CA PRO A 56 -6.27 -16.14 3.98
C PRO A 56 -7.74 -15.74 3.86
N LEU A 57 -8.10 -14.54 4.29
CA LEU A 57 -9.39 -13.96 3.93
C LEU A 57 -9.47 -13.78 2.42
N THR A 58 -10.63 -14.01 1.86
CA THR A 58 -10.91 -13.49 0.52
C THR A 58 -11.05 -11.96 0.58
N LEU A 59 -10.84 -11.29 -0.55
CA LEU A 59 -11.04 -9.84 -0.61
C LEU A 59 -12.48 -9.47 -0.21
N THR A 60 -13.47 -10.27 -0.64
CA THR A 60 -14.88 -10.05 -0.31
C THR A 60 -15.13 -10.14 1.19
N GLU A 61 -14.63 -11.16 1.87
CA GLU A 61 -14.75 -11.30 3.33
C GLU A 61 -14.07 -10.15 4.07
N ALA A 62 -12.89 -9.73 3.60
CA ALA A 62 -12.21 -8.59 4.19
C ALA A 62 -13.02 -7.30 4.02
N LEU A 63 -13.51 -7.01 2.81
CA LEU A 63 -14.30 -5.80 2.54
C LEU A 63 -15.65 -5.81 3.26
N ASP A 64 -16.30 -6.96 3.43
CA ASP A 64 -17.55 -7.08 4.20
C ASP A 64 -17.35 -6.66 5.66
N ALA A 65 -16.19 -6.95 6.25
CA ALA A 65 -15.86 -6.51 7.60
C ALA A 65 -15.81 -4.97 7.73
N PHE A 66 -15.45 -4.24 6.68
CA PHE A 66 -15.44 -2.77 6.69
C PHE A 66 -16.82 -2.13 6.56
N LEU A 67 -17.88 -2.92 6.43
CA LEU A 67 -19.26 -2.43 6.47
C LEU A 67 -19.82 -2.36 7.88
N GLU A 68 -19.17 -2.99 8.85
CA GLU A 68 -19.64 -3.17 10.21
C GLU A 68 -18.70 -2.54 11.24
N PRO A 69 -19.23 -2.08 12.42
CA PRO A 69 -18.39 -1.63 13.51
C PRO A 69 -17.40 -2.72 13.99
N PRO A 70 -16.18 -2.36 14.35
CA PRO A 70 -15.65 -1.00 14.48
C PRO A 70 -14.96 -0.48 13.21
N LEU A 71 -15.06 -1.17 12.05
CA LEU A 71 -14.32 -0.86 10.83
C LEU A 71 -15.07 0.10 9.87
N ASP A 72 -16.36 0.35 10.12
CA ASP A 72 -17.24 1.13 9.24
C ASP A 72 -16.85 2.60 9.05
N GLY A 73 -15.97 3.13 9.92
CA GLY A 73 -15.45 4.50 9.85
C GLY A 73 -14.01 4.63 9.32
N VAL A 74 -13.32 3.53 9.01
CA VAL A 74 -11.89 3.53 8.66
C VAL A 74 -11.69 3.52 7.15
N GLU A 75 -10.71 4.26 6.64
CA GLU A 75 -10.29 4.19 5.23
C GLU A 75 -9.54 2.89 4.93
N ILE A 76 -9.56 2.49 3.67
CA ILE A 76 -8.96 1.24 3.20
C ILE A 76 -7.92 1.57 2.12
N ASP A 77 -6.71 1.04 2.24
CA ASP A 77 -5.78 0.97 1.12
C ASP A 77 -5.62 -0.47 0.64
N LEU A 78 -5.88 -0.72 -0.63
CA LEU A 78 -5.72 -2.02 -1.27
C LEU A 78 -4.42 -2.02 -2.08
N ASP A 79 -3.34 -2.58 -1.51
CA ASP A 79 -2.07 -2.71 -2.22
C ASP A 79 -2.11 -3.90 -3.20
N ILE A 80 -2.28 -3.59 -4.47
CA ILE A 80 -2.29 -4.59 -5.56
C ILE A 80 -0.86 -5.09 -5.81
N LYS A 81 -0.65 -6.37 -5.58
CA LYS A 81 0.67 -7.01 -5.78
C LYS A 81 0.93 -7.46 -7.22
N LEU A 82 -0.11 -7.70 -8.00
CA LEU A 82 -0.02 -8.27 -9.35
C LEU A 82 -0.99 -7.56 -10.31
N PRO A 83 -0.65 -7.41 -11.61
CA PRO A 83 -1.59 -6.90 -12.61
C PRO A 83 -2.54 -8.00 -13.12
N GLY A 84 -3.72 -7.58 -13.63
CA GLY A 84 -4.58 -8.43 -14.46
C GLY A 84 -6.00 -8.70 -13.94
N ARG A 85 -6.29 -8.41 -12.66
CA ARG A 85 -7.64 -8.59 -12.08
C ARG A 85 -8.18 -7.33 -11.39
N GLU A 86 -7.74 -6.17 -11.84
CA GLU A 86 -8.12 -4.87 -11.28
C GLU A 86 -9.63 -4.62 -11.36
N GLU A 87 -10.28 -5.13 -12.41
CA GLU A 87 -11.73 -4.98 -12.61
C GLU A 87 -12.55 -5.70 -11.52
N GLU A 88 -12.13 -6.89 -11.13
CA GLU A 88 -12.78 -7.65 -10.05
C GLU A 88 -12.64 -6.93 -8.71
N LEU A 89 -11.46 -6.38 -8.42
CA LEU A 89 -11.22 -5.57 -7.22
C LEU A 89 -12.10 -4.31 -7.21
N VAL A 90 -12.15 -3.58 -8.32
CA VAL A 90 -12.98 -2.38 -8.44
C VAL A 90 -14.47 -2.70 -8.27
N ASN A 91 -14.93 -3.80 -8.87
CA ASN A 91 -16.32 -4.24 -8.73
C ASN A 91 -16.64 -4.63 -7.28
N ALA A 92 -15.75 -5.34 -6.60
CA ALA A 92 -15.92 -5.70 -5.19
C ALA A 92 -16.09 -4.47 -4.28
N LEU A 93 -15.35 -3.38 -4.55
CA LEU A 93 -15.51 -2.09 -3.83
C LEU A 93 -16.84 -1.42 -4.16
N ARG A 94 -17.24 -1.38 -5.43
CA ARG A 94 -18.48 -0.73 -5.89
C ARG A 94 -19.73 -1.41 -5.35
N GLU A 95 -19.76 -2.74 -5.39
CA GLU A 95 -20.88 -3.55 -4.88
C GLU A 95 -21.15 -3.29 -3.39
N ARG A 96 -20.12 -2.85 -2.65
CA ARG A 96 -20.17 -2.55 -1.21
C ARG A 96 -20.30 -1.06 -0.89
N GLY A 97 -20.27 -0.19 -1.90
CA GLY A 97 -20.27 1.25 -1.70
C GLY A 97 -19.02 1.80 -0.99
N LEU A 98 -17.89 1.08 -1.09
CA LEU A 98 -16.63 1.42 -0.39
C LEU A 98 -15.69 2.31 -1.23
N THR A 99 -16.04 2.66 -2.47
CA THR A 99 -15.17 3.38 -3.40
C THR A 99 -14.65 4.70 -2.84
N GLU A 100 -15.50 5.47 -2.14
CA GLU A 100 -15.13 6.78 -1.57
C GLU A 100 -14.21 6.67 -0.34
N ARG A 101 -14.22 5.50 0.33
CA ARG A 101 -13.40 5.20 1.51
C ARG A 101 -12.17 4.38 1.17
N ALA A 102 -11.94 4.09 -0.10
CA ALA A 102 -10.84 3.25 -0.55
C ALA A 102 -9.81 4.03 -1.36
N MET A 103 -8.59 3.55 -1.27
CA MET A 103 -7.48 3.85 -2.17
C MET A 103 -6.98 2.53 -2.75
N VAL A 104 -6.44 2.56 -3.96
CA VAL A 104 -5.67 1.44 -4.52
C VAL A 104 -4.24 1.88 -4.67
N SER A 105 -3.33 1.24 -3.94
CA SER A 105 -1.90 1.44 -4.10
C SER A 105 -1.24 0.26 -4.83
N THR A 106 -0.14 0.51 -5.52
CA THR A 106 0.60 -0.54 -6.21
C THR A 106 1.97 -0.07 -6.72
N MET A 107 2.90 -1.03 -6.86
CA MET A 107 4.16 -0.85 -7.57
C MET A 107 4.00 -1.00 -9.09
N GLU A 108 2.85 -1.50 -9.57
CA GLU A 108 2.58 -1.81 -10.98
C GLU A 108 1.93 -0.62 -11.68
N LEU A 109 2.71 0.13 -12.46
CA LEU A 109 2.20 1.31 -13.18
C LEU A 109 1.08 0.98 -14.17
N TYR A 110 1.07 -0.25 -14.71
CA TYR A 110 0.00 -0.74 -15.56
C TYR A 110 -1.33 -0.77 -14.78
N SER A 111 -1.32 -1.33 -13.58
CA SER A 111 -2.51 -1.43 -12.72
C SER A 111 -3.06 -0.05 -12.34
N LEU A 112 -2.18 0.94 -12.05
CA LEU A 112 -2.63 2.34 -11.83
C LEU A 112 -3.40 2.89 -13.01
N GLY A 113 -2.89 2.68 -14.24
CA GLY A 113 -3.57 3.09 -15.47
C GLY A 113 -4.88 2.33 -15.69
N ARG A 114 -4.92 1.04 -15.36
CA ARG A 114 -6.13 0.22 -15.49
C ARG A 114 -7.21 0.64 -14.49
N VAL A 115 -6.86 0.87 -13.24
CA VAL A 115 -7.79 1.37 -12.21
C VAL A 115 -8.34 2.74 -12.61
N LEU A 116 -7.51 3.66 -13.14
CA LEU A 116 -7.99 4.95 -13.65
C LEU A 116 -9.06 4.80 -14.73
N GLN A 117 -8.88 3.83 -15.64
CA GLN A 117 -9.87 3.59 -16.72
C GLN A 117 -11.17 2.99 -16.19
N LEU A 118 -11.08 2.11 -15.19
CA LEU A 118 -12.23 1.41 -14.62
C LEU A 118 -13.02 2.28 -13.63
N ALA A 119 -12.30 3.03 -12.79
CA ALA A 119 -12.87 3.81 -11.69
C ALA A 119 -12.08 5.12 -11.52
N PRO A 120 -12.32 6.14 -12.35
CA PRO A 120 -11.61 7.41 -12.25
C PRO A 120 -11.85 8.16 -10.93
N GLU A 121 -12.94 7.82 -10.23
CA GLU A 121 -13.30 8.33 -8.91
C GLU A 121 -12.49 7.70 -7.76
N LEU A 122 -11.91 6.51 -7.98
CA LEU A 122 -11.17 5.77 -6.94
C LEU A 122 -9.77 6.37 -6.77
N ARG A 123 -9.41 6.71 -5.54
CA ARG A 123 -8.07 7.20 -5.18
C ARG A 123 -7.00 6.17 -5.53
N ARG A 124 -5.85 6.63 -6.00
CA ARG A 124 -4.74 5.75 -6.41
C ARG A 124 -3.45 6.20 -5.79
N GLY A 125 -2.62 5.24 -5.36
CA GLY A 125 -1.31 5.44 -4.79
C GLY A 125 -0.20 4.76 -5.60
N TRP A 126 0.86 5.49 -5.91
CA TRP A 126 2.06 4.89 -6.52
C TRP A 126 3.03 4.45 -5.44
N THR A 127 3.25 3.14 -5.33
CA THR A 127 4.21 2.54 -4.38
C THR A 127 5.61 2.44 -4.99
N TYR A 128 6.62 2.97 -4.29
CA TYR A 128 8.01 3.00 -4.73
C TYR A 128 8.99 2.63 -3.58
N PRO A 129 10.06 1.84 -3.87
CA PRO A 129 10.45 1.28 -5.16
C PRO A 129 9.68 0.01 -5.51
N LYS A 130 9.65 -0.34 -6.80
CA LYS A 130 9.22 -1.67 -7.21
C LYS A 130 10.27 -2.69 -6.76
N VAL A 131 9.89 -3.53 -5.79
CA VAL A 131 10.75 -4.59 -5.25
C VAL A 131 10.37 -5.90 -5.93
N THR A 132 11.29 -6.42 -6.74
CA THR A 132 11.10 -7.70 -7.45
C THR A 132 11.93 -8.83 -6.82
N LYS A 133 12.81 -8.51 -5.87
CA LYS A 133 13.71 -9.46 -5.23
C LYS A 133 14.06 -8.98 -3.83
N ASP A 134 14.08 -9.90 -2.87
CA ASP A 134 14.62 -9.62 -1.55
C ASP A 134 16.16 -9.52 -1.59
N TRP A 135 16.64 -8.29 -1.65
CA TRP A 135 18.07 -7.99 -1.66
C TRP A 135 18.76 -8.26 -0.32
N ASN A 136 17.98 -8.30 0.79
CA ASN A 136 18.51 -8.59 2.12
C ASN A 136 18.92 -10.07 2.24
N SER A 137 18.31 -10.95 1.49
CA SER A 137 18.64 -12.37 1.41
C SER A 137 19.89 -12.65 0.55
N THR A 138 20.46 -11.62 -0.10
CA THR A 138 21.61 -11.77 -1.04
C THR A 138 22.90 -11.26 -0.37
N PRO A 139 23.77 -12.12 0.20
CA PRO A 139 24.92 -11.70 1.04
C PRO A 139 25.90 -10.76 0.35
N TRP A 140 26.19 -10.99 -0.93
CA TRP A 140 27.13 -10.15 -1.70
C TRP A 140 26.58 -8.77 -2.05
N ALA A 141 25.26 -8.57 -2.01
CA ALA A 141 24.62 -7.29 -2.31
C ALA A 141 24.59 -6.36 -1.09
N LYS A 142 24.63 -6.93 0.14
CA LYS A 142 24.54 -6.16 1.38
C LYS A 142 25.46 -4.94 1.48
N PRO A 143 26.77 -5.04 1.14
CA PRO A 143 27.67 -3.88 1.22
C PRO A 143 27.34 -2.78 0.19
N LEU A 144 26.64 -3.10 -0.89
CA LEU A 144 26.27 -2.15 -1.95
C LEU A 144 24.92 -1.47 -1.68
N LEU A 145 24.09 -2.06 -0.83
CA LEU A 145 22.75 -1.56 -0.53
C LEU A 145 22.73 -0.08 -0.05
N PRO A 146 23.59 0.35 0.89
CA PRO A 146 23.58 1.74 1.35
C PRO A 146 23.86 2.74 0.24
N ALA A 147 24.83 2.45 -0.64
CA ALA A 147 25.15 3.31 -1.77
C ALA A 147 24.01 3.35 -2.81
N ALA A 148 23.39 2.20 -3.07
CA ALA A 148 22.21 2.10 -3.93
C ALA A 148 21.03 2.91 -3.39
N LEU A 149 20.69 2.75 -2.12
CA LEU A 149 19.64 3.51 -1.46
C LEU A 149 19.92 5.02 -1.47
N MET A 150 21.17 5.42 -1.24
CA MET A 150 21.55 6.84 -1.27
C MET A 150 21.39 7.42 -2.68
N THR A 151 21.77 6.67 -3.71
CA THR A 151 21.59 7.06 -5.11
C THR A 151 20.10 7.16 -5.47
N MET A 152 19.30 6.18 -5.08
CA MET A 152 17.84 6.20 -5.28
C MET A 152 17.20 7.39 -4.58
N ARG A 153 17.55 7.63 -3.31
CA ARG A 153 17.06 8.77 -2.53
C ARG A 153 17.40 10.12 -3.19
N TYR A 154 18.58 10.24 -3.77
CA TYR A 154 18.99 11.46 -4.48
C TYR A 154 18.19 11.67 -5.78
N ARG A 155 17.95 10.58 -6.54
CA ARG A 155 17.28 10.61 -7.86
C ARG A 155 15.74 10.68 -7.76
N LEU A 156 15.17 10.11 -6.70
CA LEU A 156 13.72 9.98 -6.54
C LEU A 156 12.94 11.30 -6.67
N PRO A 157 13.39 12.44 -6.10
CA PRO A 157 12.67 13.70 -6.28
C PRO A 157 12.52 14.12 -7.74
N GLY A 158 13.56 13.92 -8.56
CA GLY A 158 13.50 14.21 -10.00
C GLY A 158 12.56 13.26 -10.74
N LEU A 159 12.58 11.99 -10.38
CA LEU A 159 11.67 10.98 -10.93
C LEU A 159 10.21 11.32 -10.56
N ALA A 160 9.94 11.63 -9.29
CA ALA A 160 8.61 12.01 -8.82
C ALA A 160 8.07 13.24 -9.55
N ALA A 161 8.88 14.28 -9.71
CA ALA A 161 8.47 15.48 -10.45
C ALA A 161 8.05 15.21 -11.91
N GLN A 162 8.61 14.16 -12.52
CA GLN A 162 8.26 13.76 -13.90
C GLN A 162 7.05 12.82 -13.94
N GLN A 163 6.95 11.90 -12.99
CA GLN A 163 5.95 10.82 -13.03
C GLN A 163 4.61 11.21 -12.40
N LEU A 164 4.59 11.94 -11.29
CA LEU A 164 3.34 12.27 -10.59
C LEU A 164 2.31 12.96 -11.50
N PRO A 165 2.68 13.98 -12.31
CA PRO A 165 1.71 14.61 -13.22
C PRO A 165 1.19 13.67 -14.32
N ARG A 166 1.96 12.64 -14.68
CA ARG A 166 1.58 11.68 -15.72
C ARG A 166 0.68 10.57 -15.18
N LEU A 167 0.95 10.14 -13.96
CA LEU A 167 0.18 9.08 -13.30
C LEU A 167 -1.17 9.59 -12.79
N GLY A 168 -1.24 10.88 -12.42
CA GLY A 168 -2.44 11.48 -11.86
C GLY A 168 -2.90 10.74 -10.61
N VAL A 169 -1.97 10.36 -9.74
CA VAL A 169 -2.25 9.66 -8.47
C VAL A 169 -2.44 10.67 -7.35
N GLU A 170 -3.20 10.28 -6.33
CA GLU A 170 -3.49 11.07 -5.16
C GLU A 170 -2.47 10.84 -4.03
N ALA A 171 -1.78 9.69 -4.03
CA ALA A 171 -0.75 9.36 -3.04
C ALA A 171 0.51 8.77 -3.68
N MET A 172 1.65 8.93 -2.98
CA MET A 172 2.92 8.27 -3.28
C MET A 172 3.41 7.55 -2.02
N TRP A 173 3.40 6.22 -2.07
CA TRP A 173 3.89 5.36 -1.01
C TRP A 173 5.38 5.10 -1.20
N VAL A 174 6.22 5.50 -0.25
CA VAL A 174 7.67 5.47 -0.41
C VAL A 174 8.34 4.70 0.70
N TYR A 175 9.22 3.76 0.34
CA TYR A 175 10.11 3.10 1.30
C TYR A 175 10.86 4.14 2.12
N HIS A 176 10.66 4.15 3.42
CA HIS A 176 11.04 5.25 4.31
C HIS A 176 12.51 5.72 4.24
N PRO A 177 13.54 4.88 3.90
CA PRO A 177 14.90 5.36 3.74
C PRO A 177 15.09 6.30 2.55
N LEU A 178 14.18 6.25 1.57
CA LEU A 178 14.24 7.07 0.36
C LEU A 178 13.59 8.44 0.54
N VAL A 179 12.82 8.63 1.60
CA VAL A 179 12.14 9.90 1.89
C VAL A 179 13.14 11.02 2.20
N SER A 180 12.92 12.18 1.60
CA SER A 180 13.70 13.40 1.80
C SER A 180 12.78 14.63 1.81
N ALA A 181 13.19 15.70 2.47
CA ALA A 181 12.45 16.98 2.46
C ALA A 181 12.23 17.52 1.03
N ARG A 182 13.16 17.24 0.10
CA ARG A 182 13.00 17.60 -1.32
C ARG A 182 11.87 16.81 -1.97
N LEU A 183 11.74 15.51 -1.68
CA LEU A 183 10.64 14.69 -2.17
C LEU A 183 9.31 15.18 -1.62
N ALA A 184 9.23 15.40 -0.30
CA ALA A 184 8.02 15.92 0.36
C ALA A 184 7.54 17.23 -0.28
N ARG A 185 8.47 18.16 -0.57
CA ARG A 185 8.13 19.40 -1.27
C ARG A 185 7.56 19.16 -2.66
N ILE A 186 8.10 18.21 -3.41
CA ILE A 186 7.61 17.88 -4.76
C ILE A 186 6.21 17.27 -4.69
N CYS A 187 5.97 16.32 -3.78
CA CYS A 187 4.65 15.74 -3.57
C CYS A 187 3.64 16.83 -3.18
N LYS A 188 4.00 17.71 -2.25
CA LYS A 188 3.14 18.83 -1.86
C LYS A 188 2.80 19.78 -3.02
N LEU A 189 3.78 20.11 -3.87
CA LEU A 189 3.55 20.94 -5.07
C LEU A 189 2.65 20.25 -6.09
N ALA A 190 2.76 18.93 -6.19
CA ALA A 190 1.90 18.11 -7.04
C ALA A 190 0.52 17.83 -6.43
N LYS A 191 0.27 18.22 -5.18
CA LYS A 191 -0.93 17.89 -4.38
C LYS A 191 -1.12 16.37 -4.22
N VAL A 192 -0.03 15.66 -4.04
CA VAL A 192 0.03 14.20 -3.84
C VAL A 192 0.47 13.95 -2.40
N GLU A 193 -0.25 13.13 -1.67
CA GLU A 193 0.09 12.70 -0.31
C GLU A 193 1.37 11.85 -0.34
N LEU A 194 2.32 12.14 0.55
CA LEU A 194 3.53 11.33 0.70
C LEU A 194 3.40 10.43 1.93
N ILE A 195 3.30 9.13 1.69
CA ILE A 195 3.17 8.11 2.74
C ILE A 195 4.46 7.30 2.82
N ALA A 196 5.02 7.16 4.01
CA ALA A 196 6.26 6.40 4.23
C ALA A 196 5.97 5.02 4.80
N TRP A 197 6.55 3.96 4.20
CA TRP A 197 6.39 2.55 4.59
C TRP A 197 7.73 1.82 4.71
N THR A 198 7.88 0.76 5.45
CA THR A 198 7.20 0.44 6.69
C THR A 198 8.03 1.00 7.80
N VAL A 199 7.44 1.72 8.73
CA VAL A 199 8.15 2.47 9.75
C VAL A 199 7.76 1.95 11.14
N ASP A 200 8.62 1.12 11.73
CA ASP A 200 8.39 0.47 13.02
C ASP A 200 9.32 1.01 14.12
N ASP A 201 9.79 2.27 13.96
CA ASP A 201 10.67 2.95 14.92
C ASP A 201 10.17 4.38 15.15
N GLU A 202 9.89 4.72 16.41
CA GLU A 202 9.34 6.01 16.83
C GLU A 202 10.26 7.19 16.44
N ALA A 203 11.57 7.05 16.66
CA ALA A 203 12.52 8.13 16.33
C ALA A 203 12.58 8.36 14.82
N ARG A 204 12.39 7.30 14.03
CA ARG A 204 12.29 7.39 12.58
C ARG A 204 10.99 8.06 12.15
N MET A 205 9.85 7.69 12.76
CA MET A 205 8.56 8.33 12.53
C MET A 205 8.63 9.84 12.73
N ARG A 206 9.14 10.31 13.89
CA ARG A 206 9.32 11.73 14.20
C ARG A 206 10.17 12.46 13.15
N LYS A 207 11.25 11.83 12.67
CA LYS A 207 12.10 12.41 11.62
C LYS A 207 11.37 12.53 10.27
N LEU A 208 10.50 11.58 9.94
CA LEU A 208 9.73 11.59 8.70
C LEU A 208 8.63 12.65 8.75
N VAL A 209 7.92 12.77 9.85
CA VAL A 209 6.95 13.86 10.08
C VAL A 209 7.64 15.22 9.96
N ALA A 210 8.79 15.40 10.61
CA ALA A 210 9.58 16.63 10.49
C ALA A 210 10.09 16.89 9.06
N ALA A 211 10.27 15.86 8.25
CA ALA A 211 10.63 15.97 6.84
C ALA A 211 9.44 16.31 5.92
N GLY A 212 8.22 16.29 6.44
CA GLY A 212 7.01 16.69 5.75
C GLY A 212 6.30 15.52 5.03
N VAL A 213 6.31 14.30 5.60
CA VAL A 213 5.40 13.22 5.14
C VAL A 213 3.99 13.49 5.66
N ASP A 214 3.00 13.10 4.87
CA ASP A 214 1.58 13.26 5.20
C ASP A 214 1.05 12.04 5.95
N GLY A 215 1.60 10.83 5.69
CA GLY A 215 1.20 9.60 6.31
C GLY A 215 2.38 8.65 6.63
N LEU A 216 2.14 7.75 7.58
CA LEU A 216 3.08 6.71 8.00
C LEU A 216 2.37 5.36 8.01
N CYS A 217 2.96 4.35 7.38
CA CYS A 217 2.52 2.96 7.46
C CYS A 217 3.43 2.18 8.41
N SER A 218 2.84 1.46 9.37
CA SER A 218 3.55 0.70 10.40
C SER A 218 2.89 -0.64 10.70
N ASN A 219 3.69 -1.64 11.04
CA ASN A 219 3.21 -2.92 11.57
C ASN A 219 2.80 -2.82 13.07
N ASP A 220 3.15 -1.72 13.74
CA ASP A 220 2.79 -1.47 15.14
C ASP A 220 2.11 -0.10 15.29
N PRO A 221 0.79 -0.01 15.09
CA PRO A 221 0.05 1.24 15.13
C PRO A 221 0.07 1.93 16.51
N ARG A 222 0.39 1.20 17.59
CA ARG A 222 0.53 1.80 18.95
C ARG A 222 1.64 2.85 19.02
N LEU A 223 2.58 2.82 18.07
CA LEU A 223 3.65 3.82 17.99
C LEU A 223 3.12 5.21 17.63
N PHE A 224 1.97 5.29 16.94
CA PHE A 224 1.36 6.57 16.56
C PHE A 224 0.90 7.38 17.77
N ALA A 225 0.44 6.74 18.83
CA ALA A 225 0.04 7.41 20.07
C ALA A 225 1.19 8.15 20.78
N ARG A 226 2.44 7.96 20.33
CA ARG A 226 3.64 8.57 20.89
C ARG A 226 4.20 9.72 20.06
N LEU A 227 3.60 10.00 18.89
CA LEU A 227 4.02 11.09 17.99
C LEU A 227 3.43 12.42 18.41
#